data_6758772d7f0141bade09e3cbd215dc23
#
_entry.id   6758772d7f0141bade09e3cbd215dc23
#
_cell.length_a   1.000
_cell.length_b   1.000
_cell.length_c   1.000
_cell.angle_alpha   90.00
_cell.angle_beta   90.00
_cell.angle_gamma   90.00
#
_symmetry.space_group_name_H-M   'P 1'
#
loop_
_entity.id
_entity.type
_entity.pdbx_description
1 polymer ?
#
loop_
_entity_poly.entity_id
_entity_poly.type
_entity_poly.pdbx_seq_one_letter_code
_entity_poly.pdbx_strand_id
1 'polypeptide(L)'
;MGGLPFALFPISRISGEGKPRAQTDNRNRIASTPWREFERKGTKMSLSRRQFLAGAATIGGTAAIGGLLSGCQPQQQSDQNSADGNSQYPDGTTAEDFQNSVVELAPISDFAEEKTFDIVVIGAGTAGVPAVCTALEEGATVACLQKETVVIAHGNGSSGPILEESTALGTLQYKQAWRAAGGYRMNPDLLDLYVNHAGETIMWMMRKGEEAGLPPQASKARTDFDEGSWITVASNYFGPKPINNQDIMTRLAEKAAAAGAEFFYETPAVQLVQADDGSVTGVIGKTKDGYIKFNAAKAVIVAAGDYQNNESLVARYSPDVVRFQRKQSNMTADGILMSMAVGARMVPVNHAKTMHDMDAGPMALTSLPFMALNDLGERFMNEDIPMESWDLSLQWNKDAEDPGRFFRIFDNNFMEKYGATVTIEQLENYI
;
A
#
# COMPACT_ATOMS: atom_id res chain seq x y z
N MET A 1 17.22 0.04 -16.49
CA MET A 1 16.88 1.45 -16.29
C MET A 1 16.68 1.63 -14.79
N GLY A 2 17.59 2.37 -14.17
CA GLY A 2 17.62 2.49 -12.71
C GLY A 2 16.47 3.33 -12.19
N GLY A 3 15.67 2.77 -11.29
CA GLY A 3 14.69 3.54 -10.54
C GLY A 3 15.39 4.57 -9.68
N LEU A 4 15.02 5.83 -9.83
CA LEU A 4 15.46 6.91 -8.97
C LEU A 4 14.81 6.74 -7.59
N PRO A 5 15.56 6.91 -6.50
CA PRO A 5 14.97 7.00 -5.19
C PRO A 5 14.06 8.24 -5.14
N PHE A 6 12.93 8.13 -4.48
CA PHE A 6 12.06 9.25 -4.17
C PHE A 6 12.87 10.31 -3.42
N ALA A 7 13.33 11.33 -4.13
CA ALA A 7 13.98 12.48 -3.54
C ALA A 7 12.88 13.48 -3.16
N LEU A 8 12.60 13.60 -1.89
CA LEU A 8 11.88 14.74 -1.35
C LEU A 8 12.78 15.96 -1.47
N PHE A 9 12.49 16.87 -2.40
CA PHE A 9 13.20 18.12 -2.51
C PHE A 9 12.70 19.10 -1.43
N PRO A 10 13.60 19.69 -0.64
CA PRO A 10 13.21 20.73 0.29
C PRO A 10 12.82 22.01 -0.47
N ILE A 11 11.72 22.62 -0.09
CA ILE A 11 11.34 23.95 -0.53
C ILE A 11 12.30 24.95 0.13
N SER A 12 13.39 25.31 -0.54
CA SER A 12 14.22 26.44 -0.11
C SER A 12 13.78 27.71 -0.82
N ARG A 13 13.41 28.73 -0.04
CA ARG A 13 13.24 30.10 -0.52
C ARG A 13 14.56 30.57 -1.16
N ILE A 14 14.50 30.91 -2.43
CA ILE A 14 15.62 31.60 -3.12
C ILE A 14 15.61 33.03 -2.64
N SER A 15 16.55 33.38 -1.76
CA SER A 15 17.04 34.73 -1.62
C SER A 15 18.37 34.79 -2.35
N GLY A 16 18.47 35.75 -3.29
CA GLY A 16 19.57 35.85 -4.24
C GLY A 16 20.91 36.25 -3.64
N GLU A 17 21.87 36.08 -4.51
CA GLU A 17 23.22 36.65 -4.62
C GLU A 17 24.40 35.69 -4.37
N GLY A 18 25.09 35.39 -5.46
CA GLY A 18 26.52 35.57 -5.47
C GLY A 18 27.45 34.39 -5.63
N LYS A 19 27.95 34.24 -6.85
CA LYS A 19 29.28 33.76 -7.30
C LYS A 19 29.50 32.28 -7.54
N PRO A 20 30.12 31.92 -8.66
CA PRO A 20 30.36 30.54 -9.09
C PRO A 20 31.52 29.92 -8.32
N ARG A 21 31.32 28.72 -7.80
CA ARG A 21 32.41 27.85 -7.32
C ARG A 21 32.56 26.66 -8.24
N ALA A 22 33.80 26.33 -8.48
CA ALA A 22 34.35 25.37 -9.39
C ALA A 22 33.70 23.97 -9.28
N GLN A 23 33.43 23.39 -10.44
CA GLN A 23 33.12 21.97 -10.63
C GLN A 23 34.23 21.09 -10.07
N THR A 24 33.92 20.28 -9.09
CA THR A 24 34.68 19.06 -8.82
C THR A 24 33.85 17.87 -9.27
N ASP A 25 34.37 17.23 -10.29
CA ASP A 25 33.89 15.99 -10.90
C ASP A 25 33.87 14.87 -9.84
N ASN A 26 32.68 14.48 -9.38
CA ASN A 26 32.52 13.36 -8.47
C ASN A 26 31.65 12.31 -9.15
N ARG A 27 32.26 11.54 -10.08
CA ARG A 27 31.65 10.38 -10.69
C ARG A 27 31.42 9.32 -9.63
N ASN A 28 30.16 9.00 -9.43
CA ASN A 28 29.60 7.94 -8.63
C ASN A 28 30.43 6.64 -8.68
N ARG A 29 31.06 6.31 -7.57
CA ARG A 29 31.39 4.92 -7.24
C ARG A 29 30.28 4.40 -6.35
N ILE A 30 29.37 3.66 -6.96
CA ILE A 30 28.45 2.78 -6.22
C ILE A 30 29.34 1.64 -5.69
N ALA A 31 29.72 1.71 -4.44
CA ALA A 31 30.40 0.62 -3.77
C ALA A 31 29.29 -0.36 -3.28
N SER A 32 29.21 -1.50 -3.94
CA SER A 32 28.47 -2.66 -3.40
C SER A 32 29.20 -3.18 -2.17
N THR A 33 28.78 -2.78 -0.99
CA THR A 33 29.29 -3.32 0.26
C THR A 33 28.53 -4.62 0.57
N PRO A 34 29.23 -5.74 0.85
CA PRO A 34 28.58 -6.99 1.20
C PRO A 34 27.82 -6.86 2.54
N TRP A 35 26.57 -7.24 2.57
CA TRP A 35 25.64 -7.17 3.70
C TRP A 35 26.14 -7.85 4.99
N ARG A 36 27.15 -8.69 4.91
CA ARG A 36 27.70 -9.45 6.06
C ARG A 36 28.36 -8.61 7.16
N GLU A 37 28.66 -7.32 6.90
CA GLU A 37 29.25 -6.45 7.94
C GLU A 37 28.21 -5.81 8.86
N PHE A 38 26.93 -5.92 8.55
CA PHE A 38 25.84 -5.25 9.27
C PHE A 38 25.46 -5.90 10.61
N GLU A 39 25.71 -7.20 10.78
CA GLU A 39 25.23 -7.95 11.94
C GLU A 39 26.03 -7.70 13.24
N ARG A 40 27.14 -6.96 13.21
CA ARG A 40 28.08 -6.92 14.35
C ARG A 40 27.92 -5.77 15.36
N LYS A 41 27.01 -4.83 15.16
CA LYS A 41 26.85 -3.68 16.09
C LYS A 41 25.40 -3.31 16.38
N GLY A 42 24.54 -4.25 16.65
CA GLY A 42 23.16 -4.00 17.06
C GLY A 42 22.98 -4.25 18.56
N THR A 43 22.83 -3.19 19.33
CA THR A 43 22.34 -3.28 20.71
C THR A 43 20.86 -3.68 20.64
N LYS A 44 20.52 -4.84 21.20
CA LYS A 44 19.16 -5.39 21.20
C LYS A 44 18.22 -4.48 21.99
N MET A 45 17.41 -3.71 21.34
CA MET A 45 16.10 -3.34 21.84
C MET A 45 15.06 -4.20 21.13
N SER A 46 14.79 -5.37 21.70
CA SER A 46 13.77 -6.27 21.22
C SER A 46 12.42 -5.85 21.83
N LEU A 47 11.60 -5.16 21.07
CA LEU A 47 10.16 -5.35 21.22
C LEU A 47 9.91 -6.80 20.84
N SER A 48 9.59 -7.63 21.82
CA SER A 48 9.38 -9.04 21.56
C SER A 48 8.19 -9.17 20.62
N ARG A 49 8.34 -10.00 19.59
CA ARG A 49 7.27 -10.39 18.65
C ARG A 49 6.00 -10.86 19.37
N ARG A 50 6.12 -11.31 20.63
CA ARG A 50 5.01 -11.58 21.55
C ARG A 50 4.16 -10.33 21.88
N GLN A 51 4.73 -9.12 21.85
CA GLN A 51 3.97 -7.90 22.12
C GLN A 51 3.12 -7.46 20.93
N PHE A 52 3.48 -7.81 19.72
CA PHE A 52 2.66 -7.59 18.53
C PHE A 52 1.39 -8.48 18.56
N LEU A 53 1.53 -9.74 18.95
CA LEU A 53 0.39 -10.67 19.10
C LEU A 53 -0.46 -10.37 20.35
N ALA A 54 0.14 -9.80 21.42
CA ALA A 54 -0.59 -9.37 22.59
C ALA A 54 -1.31 -8.03 22.41
N GLY A 55 -0.81 -7.14 21.54
CA GLY A 55 -1.48 -5.86 21.20
C GLY A 55 -2.77 -6.05 20.40
N ALA A 56 -2.88 -7.11 19.62
CA ALA A 56 -4.10 -7.44 18.90
C ALA A 56 -5.23 -7.98 19.82
N ALA A 57 -4.88 -8.46 21.01
CA ALA A 57 -5.84 -9.02 21.95
C ALA A 57 -6.39 -8.03 22.98
N THR A 58 -5.96 -6.76 23.00
CA THR A 58 -6.35 -5.77 24.02
C THR A 58 -7.25 -4.63 23.54
N ILE A 59 -7.80 -4.70 22.33
CA ILE A 59 -8.81 -3.73 21.86
C ILE A 59 -10.25 -4.27 22.03
N GLY A 60 -10.43 -5.17 22.94
CA GLY A 60 -11.76 -5.66 23.36
C GLY A 60 -12.02 -5.42 24.82
N GLY A 61 -12.56 -4.28 25.20
CA GLY A 61 -13.16 -4.11 26.52
C GLY A 61 -12.76 -2.87 27.28
N THR A 62 -13.55 -1.82 27.20
CA THR A 62 -14.22 -1.19 28.34
C THR A 62 -15.14 -0.07 27.85
N ALA A 63 -16.42 -0.35 27.92
CA ALA A 63 -17.44 0.70 27.92
C ALA A 63 -17.45 1.44 29.27
N ALA A 64 -17.81 2.72 29.20
CA ALA A 64 -18.21 3.59 30.26
C ALA A 64 -17.14 4.50 30.89
N ILE A 65 -17.02 5.72 30.34
CA ILE A 65 -17.15 6.95 31.15
C ILE A 65 -17.78 8.01 30.22
N GLY A 66 -19.01 8.37 30.52
CA GLY A 66 -19.75 9.43 29.85
C GLY A 66 -19.38 10.81 30.37
N GLY A 67 -19.55 11.79 29.46
CA GLY A 67 -19.87 13.14 29.91
C GLY A 67 -18.88 14.23 29.48
N LEU A 68 -19.37 15.10 28.58
CA LEU A 68 -18.99 16.50 28.43
C LEU A 68 -17.69 16.82 27.69
N LEU A 69 -17.76 16.86 26.36
CA LEU A 69 -17.16 17.90 25.53
C LEU A 69 -17.96 18.00 24.22
N SER A 70 -19.02 18.85 24.28
CA SER A 70 -19.68 19.33 23.05
C SER A 70 -18.75 20.35 22.40
N GLY A 71 -18.11 19.97 21.32
CA GLY A 71 -17.29 20.85 20.50
C GLY A 71 -17.25 20.34 19.10
N CYS A 72 -18.01 20.98 18.18
CA CYS A 72 -17.90 20.95 16.72
C CYS A 72 -17.62 19.58 16.09
N GLN A 73 -18.62 18.73 16.02
CA GLN A 73 -18.64 17.66 15.04
C GLN A 73 -18.84 18.27 13.64
N PRO A 74 -18.05 17.88 12.62
CA PRO A 74 -18.43 18.15 11.25
C PRO A 74 -19.80 17.51 11.03
N GLN A 75 -20.72 18.26 10.47
CA GLN A 75 -22.03 17.78 10.08
C GLN A 75 -21.82 16.65 9.10
N GLN A 76 -22.01 15.40 9.54
CA GLN A 76 -22.21 14.28 8.63
C GLN A 76 -23.39 14.65 7.74
N GLN A 77 -23.15 14.81 6.45
CA GLN A 77 -24.23 14.66 5.49
C GLN A 77 -24.77 13.25 5.73
N SER A 78 -25.90 13.20 6.43
CA SER A 78 -26.70 12.00 6.51
C SER A 78 -27.21 11.73 5.11
N ASP A 79 -26.63 10.73 4.44
CA ASP A 79 -27.31 10.07 3.35
C ASP A 79 -28.64 9.58 3.92
N GLN A 80 -29.71 10.31 3.57
CA GLN A 80 -31.08 9.94 3.87
C GLN A 80 -31.46 8.75 2.97
N ASN A 81 -30.91 7.57 3.25
CA ASN A 81 -31.39 6.31 2.69
C ASN A 81 -31.04 5.12 3.59
N SER A 82 -31.32 5.19 4.88
CA SER A 82 -31.31 4.01 5.75
C SER A 82 -32.27 4.18 6.91
N ALA A 83 -33.55 4.23 6.56
CA ALA A 83 -34.65 4.13 7.53
C ALA A 83 -35.49 2.86 7.30
N ASP A 84 -34.90 1.82 6.68
CA ASP A 84 -35.48 0.47 6.67
C ASP A 84 -34.51 -0.48 7.34
N GLY A 85 -34.83 -0.88 8.57
CA GLY A 85 -34.08 -1.84 9.38
C GLY A 85 -34.14 -3.26 8.83
N ASN A 86 -34.05 -3.45 7.52
CA ASN A 86 -34.06 -4.72 6.81
C ASN A 86 -33.21 -4.72 5.55
N SER A 87 -32.13 -3.94 5.51
CA SER A 87 -31.18 -4.03 4.40
C SER A 87 -30.43 -5.38 4.48
N GLN A 88 -30.51 -6.17 3.41
CA GLN A 88 -29.72 -7.41 3.31
C GLN A 88 -28.22 -7.14 3.09
N TYR A 89 -27.81 -5.88 2.95
CA TYR A 89 -26.44 -5.44 2.69
C TYR A 89 -25.85 -4.79 3.95
N PRO A 90 -24.54 -4.98 4.21
CA PRO A 90 -23.83 -4.35 5.32
C PRO A 90 -23.89 -2.82 5.25
N ASP A 91 -23.80 -2.17 6.42
CA ASP A 91 -23.77 -0.71 6.53
C ASP A 91 -22.71 -0.08 5.61
N GLY A 92 -23.11 0.92 4.84
CA GLY A 92 -22.23 1.63 3.90
C GLY A 92 -21.96 0.89 2.59
N THR A 93 -22.68 -0.21 2.32
CA THR A 93 -22.62 -0.94 1.05
C THR A 93 -23.96 -0.93 0.31
N THR A 94 -23.91 -1.26 -0.96
CA THR A 94 -25.07 -1.40 -1.84
C THR A 94 -25.02 -2.71 -2.63
N ALA A 95 -26.08 -3.09 -3.31
CA ALA A 95 -26.11 -4.28 -4.16
C ALA A 95 -25.02 -4.26 -5.24
N GLU A 96 -24.73 -3.10 -5.79
CA GLU A 96 -23.73 -2.90 -6.85
C GLU A 96 -22.33 -3.25 -6.38
N ASP A 97 -22.00 -3.06 -5.08
CA ASP A 97 -20.69 -3.38 -4.52
C ASP A 97 -20.38 -4.87 -4.58
N PHE A 98 -21.41 -5.72 -4.60
CA PHE A 98 -21.28 -7.19 -4.61
C PHE A 98 -21.36 -7.82 -6.00
N GLN A 99 -21.68 -7.06 -7.06
CA GLN A 99 -21.92 -7.63 -8.40
C GLN A 99 -20.72 -8.41 -8.96
N ASN A 100 -19.50 -7.92 -8.72
CA ASN A 100 -18.26 -8.52 -9.23
C ASN A 100 -17.42 -9.16 -8.11
N SER A 101 -17.98 -9.26 -6.91
CA SER A 101 -17.32 -9.88 -5.75
C SER A 101 -17.71 -11.35 -5.63
N VAL A 102 -16.81 -12.13 -5.03
CA VAL A 102 -17.09 -13.53 -4.67
C VAL A 102 -17.81 -13.66 -3.32
N VAL A 103 -18.04 -12.54 -2.63
CA VAL A 103 -18.62 -12.54 -1.27
C VAL A 103 -20.09 -12.96 -1.29
N GLU A 104 -20.43 -13.87 -0.40
CA GLU A 104 -21.79 -14.38 -0.21
C GLU A 104 -22.33 -13.89 1.14
N LEU A 105 -23.48 -13.18 1.10
CA LEU A 105 -24.09 -12.60 2.30
C LEU A 105 -25.07 -13.56 2.99
N ALA A 106 -25.65 -14.49 2.24
CA ALA A 106 -26.54 -15.50 2.82
C ALA A 106 -25.74 -16.46 3.73
N PRO A 107 -26.27 -16.81 4.91
CA PRO A 107 -25.59 -17.76 5.81
C PRO A 107 -25.31 -19.10 5.13
N ILE A 108 -24.07 -19.55 5.19
CA ILE A 108 -23.63 -20.84 4.67
C ILE A 108 -23.51 -21.81 5.86
N SER A 109 -24.23 -22.92 5.81
CA SER A 109 -24.28 -23.91 6.90
C SER A 109 -23.98 -25.36 6.46
N ASP A 110 -23.85 -25.59 5.16
CA ASP A 110 -23.51 -26.92 4.61
C ASP A 110 -22.07 -26.89 4.10
N PHE A 111 -21.22 -27.70 4.73
CA PHE A 111 -19.79 -27.73 4.45
C PHE A 111 -19.41 -29.16 3.99
N ALA A 112 -18.70 -29.22 2.88
CA ALA A 112 -18.09 -30.47 2.41
C ALA A 112 -16.94 -30.90 3.35
N GLU A 113 -16.27 -29.94 3.96
CA GLU A 113 -15.16 -30.20 4.89
C GLU A 113 -15.04 -29.05 5.92
N GLU A 114 -14.56 -29.38 7.12
CA GLU A 114 -14.10 -28.41 8.13
C GLU A 114 -12.65 -28.69 8.47
N LYS A 115 -11.83 -27.61 8.46
CA LYS A 115 -10.41 -27.64 8.81
C LYS A 115 -10.12 -26.65 9.95
N THR A 116 -9.09 -26.91 10.73
CA THR A 116 -8.68 -26.02 11.82
C THR A 116 -7.20 -25.72 11.73
N PHE A 117 -6.86 -24.43 11.81
CA PHE A 117 -5.51 -23.91 11.84
C PHE A 117 -5.37 -22.85 12.93
N ASP A 118 -4.14 -22.54 13.33
CA ASP A 118 -3.89 -21.40 14.21
C ASP A 118 -4.24 -20.08 13.51
N ILE A 119 -3.75 -19.93 12.28
CA ILE A 119 -3.91 -18.72 11.45
C ILE A 119 -4.52 -19.12 10.09
N VAL A 120 -5.50 -18.34 9.65
CA VAL A 120 -6.02 -18.42 8.27
C VAL A 120 -5.73 -17.12 7.56
N VAL A 121 -5.03 -17.19 6.41
CA VAL A 121 -4.69 -16.04 5.57
C VAL A 121 -5.57 -16.05 4.32
N ILE A 122 -6.17 -14.92 4.00
CA ILE A 122 -6.98 -14.72 2.79
C ILE A 122 -6.17 -13.93 1.76
N GLY A 123 -5.78 -14.59 0.67
CA GLY A 123 -5.00 -14.02 -0.43
C GLY A 123 -3.52 -14.39 -0.36
N ALA A 124 -3.02 -15.06 -1.40
CA ALA A 124 -1.60 -15.38 -1.57
C ALA A 124 -0.92 -14.35 -2.48
N GLY A 125 -0.80 -13.12 -1.99
CA GLY A 125 -0.15 -12.01 -2.67
C GLY A 125 1.05 -11.45 -1.91
N THR A 126 1.45 -10.22 -2.25
CA THR A 126 2.58 -9.50 -1.64
C THR A 126 2.45 -9.33 -0.12
N ALA A 127 1.24 -9.28 0.41
CA ALA A 127 0.99 -9.20 1.85
C ALA A 127 0.76 -10.58 2.50
N GLY A 128 0.02 -11.47 1.80
CA GLY A 128 -0.38 -12.74 2.38
C GLY A 128 0.75 -13.76 2.48
N VAL A 129 1.60 -13.87 1.46
CA VAL A 129 2.75 -14.81 1.49
C VAL A 129 3.71 -14.47 2.64
N PRO A 130 4.14 -13.19 2.85
CA PRO A 130 4.90 -12.82 4.04
C PRO A 130 4.19 -13.14 5.36
N ALA A 131 2.87 -12.95 5.44
CA ALA A 131 2.09 -13.29 6.63
C ALA A 131 2.15 -14.79 6.93
N VAL A 132 2.03 -15.65 5.91
CA VAL A 132 2.20 -17.11 6.03
C VAL A 132 3.59 -17.45 6.53
N CYS A 133 4.64 -16.87 5.92
CA CYS A 133 6.03 -17.11 6.32
C CYS A 133 6.27 -16.75 7.79
N THR A 134 5.80 -15.56 8.22
CA THR A 134 5.99 -15.11 9.59
C THR A 134 5.20 -15.97 10.58
N ALA A 135 3.97 -16.38 10.25
CA ALA A 135 3.19 -17.24 11.11
C ALA A 135 3.85 -18.62 11.32
N LEU A 136 4.45 -19.19 10.27
CA LEU A 136 5.25 -20.42 10.38
C LEU A 136 6.50 -20.23 11.24
N GLU A 137 7.21 -19.10 11.10
CA GLU A 137 8.38 -18.79 11.93
C GLU A 137 8.04 -18.69 13.42
N GLU A 138 6.81 -18.28 13.74
CA GLU A 138 6.29 -18.26 15.11
C GLU A 138 5.68 -19.60 15.56
N GLY A 139 5.78 -20.65 14.74
CA GLY A 139 5.35 -22.01 15.05
C GLY A 139 3.85 -22.25 14.94
N ALA A 140 3.11 -21.39 14.22
CA ALA A 140 1.69 -21.56 14.00
C ALA A 140 1.41 -22.55 12.84
N THR A 141 0.30 -23.29 12.92
CA THR A 141 -0.30 -23.96 11.76
C THR A 141 -1.04 -22.94 10.91
N VAL A 142 -0.84 -22.98 9.58
CA VAL A 142 -1.33 -21.91 8.69
C VAL A 142 -2.02 -22.48 7.46
N ALA A 143 -3.23 -21.97 7.18
CA ALA A 143 -3.89 -22.10 5.88
C ALA A 143 -3.85 -20.77 5.12
N CYS A 144 -3.65 -20.82 3.82
CA CYS A 144 -3.74 -19.67 2.93
C CYS A 144 -4.72 -19.94 1.79
N LEU A 145 -5.80 -19.18 1.72
CA LEU A 145 -6.81 -19.28 0.68
C LEU A 145 -6.47 -18.32 -0.46
N GLN A 146 -6.48 -18.80 -1.69
CA GLN A 146 -6.25 -18.00 -2.88
C GLN A 146 -7.32 -18.31 -3.93
N LYS A 147 -7.98 -17.26 -4.44
CA LYS A 147 -9.02 -17.41 -5.45
C LYS A 147 -8.50 -17.82 -6.82
N GLU A 148 -7.26 -17.46 -7.12
CA GLU A 148 -6.59 -17.79 -8.39
C GLU A 148 -5.89 -19.15 -8.30
N THR A 149 -5.45 -19.65 -9.48
CA THR A 149 -4.72 -20.93 -9.60
C THR A 149 -3.27 -20.85 -9.10
N VAL A 150 -2.76 -19.64 -8.87
CA VAL A 150 -1.36 -19.36 -8.50
C VAL A 150 -1.29 -18.20 -7.52
N VAL A 151 -0.12 -18.00 -6.93
CA VAL A 151 0.24 -16.76 -6.23
C VAL A 151 0.10 -15.59 -7.19
N ILE A 152 -0.51 -14.49 -6.74
CA ILE A 152 -0.60 -13.24 -7.52
C ILE A 152 -0.02 -12.11 -6.68
N ALA A 153 1.18 -11.68 -7.02
CA ALA A 153 1.88 -10.62 -6.31
C ALA A 153 2.05 -9.38 -7.19
N HIS A 154 1.72 -8.24 -6.64
CA HIS A 154 1.82 -6.95 -7.31
C HIS A 154 2.93 -6.09 -6.70
N GLY A 155 3.42 -5.10 -7.48
CA GLY A 155 4.54 -4.26 -7.11
C GLY A 155 5.90 -4.94 -7.29
N ASN A 156 6.96 -4.17 -7.32
CA ASN A 156 8.32 -4.66 -7.54
C ASN A 156 9.32 -4.14 -6.52
N GLY A 157 8.88 -3.45 -5.49
CA GLY A 157 9.81 -2.88 -4.52
C GLY A 157 9.10 -2.37 -3.28
N SER A 158 9.90 -2.08 -2.28
CA SER A 158 9.48 -1.42 -1.06
C SER A 158 10.57 -0.48 -0.57
N SER A 159 10.19 0.52 0.21
CA SER A 159 11.13 1.45 0.81
C SER A 159 10.66 1.85 2.21
N GLY A 160 11.60 2.25 3.05
CA GLY A 160 11.29 2.76 4.38
C GLY A 160 12.51 3.24 5.13
N PRO A 161 12.32 4.07 6.15
CA PRO A 161 13.41 4.65 6.92
C PRO A 161 14.09 3.61 7.82
N ILE A 162 15.42 3.74 7.95
CA ILE A 162 16.24 3.01 8.91
C ILE A 162 16.54 3.98 10.06
N LEU A 163 15.84 3.82 11.17
CA LEU A 163 15.90 4.76 12.29
C LEU A 163 17.27 4.78 12.98
N GLU A 164 17.93 3.63 13.06
CA GLU A 164 19.27 3.51 13.67
C GLU A 164 20.34 4.27 12.86
N GLU A 165 20.08 4.56 11.59
CA GLU A 165 20.95 5.32 10.70
C GLU A 165 20.44 6.74 10.45
N SER A 166 19.46 7.20 11.22
CA SER A 166 18.78 8.48 11.06
C SER A 166 18.86 9.30 12.34
N THR A 167 18.77 10.63 12.23
CA THR A 167 18.64 11.48 13.41
C THR A 167 17.18 11.56 13.85
N ALA A 168 16.95 11.77 15.16
CA ALA A 168 15.60 11.94 15.69
C ALA A 168 14.88 13.14 15.04
N LEU A 169 15.59 14.24 14.82
CA LEU A 169 15.04 15.43 14.12
C LEU A 169 14.76 15.11 12.66
N GLY A 170 15.65 14.40 11.96
CA GLY A 170 15.42 13.98 10.57
C GLY A 170 14.21 13.05 10.42
N THR A 171 14.00 12.15 11.37
CA THR A 171 12.80 11.29 11.42
C THR A 171 11.53 12.13 11.57
N LEU A 172 11.55 13.16 12.43
CA LEU A 172 10.41 14.06 12.61
C LEU A 172 10.13 14.86 11.32
N GLN A 173 11.18 15.41 10.70
CA GLN A 173 11.06 16.17 9.44
C GLN A 173 10.55 15.28 8.30
N TYR A 174 10.99 14.03 8.24
CA TYR A 174 10.47 13.03 7.29
C TYR A 174 8.96 12.80 7.48
N LYS A 175 8.50 12.59 8.72
CA LYS A 175 7.08 12.47 9.02
C LYS A 175 6.27 13.71 8.63
N GLN A 176 6.83 14.89 8.89
CA GLN A 176 6.20 16.16 8.51
C GLN A 176 6.08 16.31 6.98
N ALA A 177 7.14 15.94 6.23
CA ALA A 177 7.14 15.97 4.78
C ALA A 177 6.06 15.02 4.20
N TRP A 178 5.94 13.82 4.73
CA TRP A 178 4.89 12.86 4.32
C TRP A 178 3.49 13.40 4.60
N ARG A 179 3.28 13.97 5.79
CA ARG A 179 1.98 14.58 6.14
C ARG A 179 1.62 15.74 5.21
N ALA A 180 2.59 16.57 4.87
CA ALA A 180 2.40 17.68 3.94
C ALA A 180 2.10 17.16 2.53
N ALA A 181 2.85 16.18 2.02
CA ALA A 181 2.62 15.55 0.72
C ALA A 181 1.22 14.92 0.62
N GLY A 182 0.75 14.28 1.70
CA GLY A 182 -0.62 13.74 1.79
C GLY A 182 -1.70 14.78 2.11
N GLY A 183 -1.40 16.09 2.01
CA GLY A 183 -2.34 17.17 2.31
C GLY A 183 -2.86 17.15 3.76
N TYR A 184 -2.06 16.65 4.70
CA TYR A 184 -2.40 16.48 6.13
C TYR A 184 -3.60 15.56 6.41
N ARG A 185 -3.93 14.69 5.46
CA ARG A 185 -5.08 13.75 5.55
C ARG A 185 -4.69 12.36 6.05
N MET A 186 -3.39 12.09 6.17
CA MET A 186 -2.89 10.82 6.67
C MET A 186 -3.31 10.59 8.12
N ASN A 187 -3.64 9.34 8.44
CA ASN A 187 -3.74 8.91 9.82
C ASN A 187 -2.32 8.90 10.45
N PRO A 188 -2.08 9.71 11.51
CA PRO A 188 -0.75 9.83 12.11
C PRO A 188 -0.26 8.52 12.74
N ASP A 189 -1.15 7.70 13.28
CA ASP A 189 -0.79 6.43 13.91
C ASP A 189 -0.29 5.41 12.87
N LEU A 190 -0.91 5.38 11.69
CA LEU A 190 -0.46 4.54 10.57
C LEU A 190 0.88 5.02 10.01
N LEU A 191 1.08 6.34 9.93
CA LEU A 191 2.37 6.89 9.53
C LEU A 191 3.47 6.54 10.53
N ASP A 192 3.17 6.63 11.81
CA ASP A 192 4.10 6.26 12.88
C ASP A 192 4.43 4.78 12.85
N LEU A 193 3.44 3.92 12.63
CA LEU A 193 3.64 2.49 12.45
C LEU A 193 4.59 2.20 11.27
N TYR A 194 4.33 2.81 10.12
CA TYR A 194 5.18 2.68 8.93
C TYR A 194 6.61 3.16 9.22
N VAL A 195 6.80 4.37 9.71
CA VAL A 195 8.13 4.95 9.93
C VAL A 195 8.94 4.15 10.95
N ASN A 196 8.27 3.63 11.98
CA ASN A 196 8.95 2.90 13.04
C ASN A 196 9.34 1.46 12.65
N HIS A 197 8.66 0.84 11.67
CA HIS A 197 8.82 -0.59 11.38
C HIS A 197 9.22 -0.90 9.94
N ALA A 198 9.15 0.06 9.01
CA ALA A 198 9.43 -0.21 7.60
C ALA A 198 10.88 -0.67 7.36
N GLY A 199 11.86 -0.10 8.06
CA GLY A 199 13.27 -0.50 7.94
C GLY A 199 13.48 -1.97 8.30
N GLU A 200 12.94 -2.40 9.44
CA GLU A 200 13.01 -3.81 9.89
C GLU A 200 12.34 -4.74 8.87
N THR A 201 11.16 -4.35 8.39
CA THR A 201 10.38 -5.13 7.41
C THR A 201 11.14 -5.30 6.10
N ILE A 202 11.77 -4.23 5.60
CA ILE A 202 12.59 -4.29 4.36
C ILE A 202 13.77 -5.24 4.56
N MET A 203 14.44 -5.16 5.68
CA MET A 203 15.58 -6.04 5.98
C MET A 203 15.13 -7.50 6.10
N TRP A 204 13.94 -7.75 6.66
CA TRP A 204 13.33 -9.09 6.68
C TRP A 204 13.06 -9.60 5.26
N MET A 205 12.45 -8.78 4.41
CA MET A 205 12.17 -9.13 3.00
C MET A 205 13.45 -9.42 2.21
N MET A 206 14.52 -8.66 2.45
CA MET A 206 15.83 -8.90 1.84
C MET A 206 16.34 -10.30 2.16
N ARG A 207 16.33 -10.67 3.46
CA ARG A 207 16.75 -12.01 3.89
C ARG A 207 15.89 -13.11 3.28
N LYS A 208 14.57 -12.91 3.20
CA LYS A 208 13.66 -13.87 2.58
C LYS A 208 13.92 -14.07 1.10
N GLY A 209 14.21 -13.02 0.37
CA GLY A 209 14.62 -13.11 -1.03
C GLY A 209 15.95 -13.89 -1.20
N GLU A 210 16.93 -13.63 -0.34
CA GLU A 210 18.19 -14.39 -0.33
C GLU A 210 17.97 -15.88 -0.01
N GLU A 211 17.18 -16.19 1.02
CA GLU A 211 16.80 -17.56 1.39
C GLU A 211 16.05 -18.26 0.27
N ALA A 212 15.26 -17.52 -0.52
CA ALA A 212 14.57 -18.05 -1.70
C ALA A 212 15.51 -18.30 -2.91
N GLY A 213 16.76 -17.85 -2.84
CA GLY A 213 17.71 -17.88 -3.94
C GLY A 213 17.44 -16.82 -5.02
N LEU A 214 16.66 -15.80 -4.69
CA LEU A 214 16.27 -14.68 -5.55
C LEU A 214 16.58 -13.35 -4.83
N PRO A 215 17.85 -13.01 -4.63
CA PRO A 215 18.23 -11.85 -3.82
C PRO A 215 17.70 -10.55 -4.44
N PRO A 216 16.96 -9.72 -3.70
CA PRO A 216 16.54 -8.42 -4.18
C PRO A 216 17.72 -7.47 -4.35
N GLN A 217 17.61 -6.51 -5.26
CA GLN A 217 18.53 -5.38 -5.28
C GLN A 217 18.19 -4.44 -4.12
N ALA A 218 19.19 -4.02 -3.40
CA ALA A 218 19.03 -3.07 -2.32
C ALA A 218 19.80 -1.80 -2.58
N SER A 219 19.25 -0.70 -2.11
CA SER A 219 19.92 0.60 -2.07
C SER A 219 19.61 1.32 -0.77
N LYS A 220 20.50 2.22 -0.37
CA LYS A 220 20.26 3.16 0.71
C LYS A 220 20.49 4.56 0.19
N ALA A 221 19.61 5.47 0.56
CA ALA A 221 19.76 6.89 0.28
C ALA A 221 19.65 7.67 1.58
N ARG A 222 20.56 8.61 1.79
CA ARG A 222 20.49 9.59 2.86
C ARG A 222 19.94 10.89 2.29
N THR A 223 18.93 11.44 2.95
CA THR A 223 18.42 12.78 2.70
C THR A 223 18.78 13.67 3.87
N ASP A 224 19.55 14.70 3.62
CA ASP A 224 19.91 15.71 4.62
C ASP A 224 18.84 16.81 4.64
N PHE A 225 18.42 17.18 5.84
CA PHE A 225 17.54 18.31 6.12
C PHE A 225 18.35 19.45 6.74
N ASP A 226 17.66 20.52 7.12
CA ASP A 226 18.26 21.62 7.85
C ASP A 226 18.79 21.20 9.24
N GLU A 227 19.68 22.03 9.80
CA GLU A 227 20.23 21.85 11.16
C GLU A 227 21.08 20.58 11.36
N GLY A 228 21.64 20.01 10.27
CA GLY A 228 22.50 18.81 10.35
C GLY A 228 21.73 17.53 10.68
N SER A 229 20.43 17.52 10.46
CA SER A 229 19.58 16.34 10.58
C SER A 229 19.48 15.60 9.26
N TRP A 230 19.19 14.29 9.34
CA TRP A 230 19.02 13.45 8.15
C TRP A 230 18.14 12.25 8.42
N ILE A 231 17.61 11.68 7.33
CA ILE A 231 16.95 10.40 7.29
C ILE A 231 17.68 9.46 6.32
N THR A 232 17.91 8.24 6.71
CA THR A 232 18.38 7.16 5.82
C THR A 232 17.21 6.28 5.45
N VAL A 233 16.96 6.14 4.15
CA VAL A 233 15.89 5.31 3.59
C VAL A 233 16.51 4.12 2.87
N ALA A 234 16.15 2.92 3.27
CA ALA A 234 16.45 1.72 2.51
C ALA A 234 15.36 1.47 1.48
N SER A 235 15.77 0.99 0.33
CA SER A 235 14.86 0.51 -0.70
C SER A 235 15.32 -0.86 -1.17
N ASN A 236 14.40 -1.76 -1.39
CA ASN A 236 14.68 -2.97 -2.15
C ASN A 236 13.91 -2.92 -3.48
N TYR A 237 14.46 -3.54 -4.48
CA TYR A 237 13.84 -3.71 -5.77
C TYR A 237 13.95 -5.18 -6.17
N PHE A 238 12.81 -5.80 -6.44
CA PHE A 238 12.75 -7.19 -6.83
C PHE A 238 13.08 -7.32 -8.31
N GLY A 239 14.33 -7.55 -8.59
CA GLY A 239 14.96 -7.66 -9.90
C GLY A 239 16.45 -7.85 -9.73
N PRO A 240 17.29 -7.97 -10.77
CA PRO A 240 17.05 -7.51 -12.14
C PRO A 240 16.07 -8.38 -12.92
N LYS A 241 15.40 -7.76 -13.89
CA LYS A 241 14.56 -8.54 -14.80
C LYS A 241 15.37 -9.66 -15.46
N PRO A 242 14.77 -10.83 -15.69
CA PRO A 242 13.33 -11.11 -15.63
C PRO A 242 12.74 -11.34 -14.24
N ILE A 243 13.53 -11.48 -13.18
CA ILE A 243 13.06 -11.73 -11.81
C ILE A 243 12.30 -10.51 -11.30
N ASN A 244 11.15 -10.74 -10.67
CA ASN A 244 10.30 -9.70 -10.11
C ASN A 244 9.66 -10.18 -8.78
N ASN A 245 8.80 -9.35 -8.18
CA ASN A 245 8.12 -9.68 -6.94
C ASN A 245 7.26 -10.95 -7.04
N GLN A 246 6.63 -11.20 -8.20
CA GLN A 246 5.86 -12.41 -8.45
C GLN A 246 6.72 -13.66 -8.27
N ASP A 247 7.94 -13.67 -8.82
CA ASP A 247 8.86 -14.81 -8.71
C ASP A 247 9.27 -15.05 -7.26
N ILE A 248 9.58 -13.99 -6.52
CA ILE A 248 9.98 -14.08 -5.11
C ILE A 248 8.82 -14.60 -4.26
N MET A 249 7.61 -14.04 -4.41
CA MET A 249 6.45 -14.49 -3.64
C MET A 249 6.07 -15.93 -3.97
N THR A 250 6.14 -16.34 -5.23
CA THR A 250 5.92 -17.73 -5.64
C THR A 250 6.92 -18.66 -4.96
N ARG A 251 8.21 -18.32 -4.98
CA ARG A 251 9.24 -19.13 -4.33
C ARG A 251 9.10 -19.19 -2.82
N LEU A 252 8.70 -18.09 -2.18
CA LEU A 252 8.42 -18.08 -0.75
C LEU A 252 7.21 -18.92 -0.38
N ALA A 253 6.14 -18.88 -1.19
CA ALA A 253 4.97 -19.75 -0.99
C ALA A 253 5.32 -21.25 -1.13
N GLU A 254 6.13 -21.62 -2.13
CA GLU A 254 6.63 -23.00 -2.28
C GLU A 254 7.43 -23.44 -1.04
N LYS A 255 8.31 -22.59 -0.51
CA LYS A 255 9.07 -22.88 0.72
C LYS A 255 8.18 -22.97 1.95
N ALA A 256 7.22 -22.09 2.08
CA ALA A 256 6.25 -22.13 3.17
C ALA A 256 5.40 -23.41 3.13
N ALA A 257 4.96 -23.82 1.93
CA ALA A 257 4.27 -25.10 1.76
C ALA A 257 5.13 -26.29 2.15
N ALA A 258 6.42 -26.31 1.74
CA ALA A 258 7.37 -27.35 2.14
C ALA A 258 7.64 -27.34 3.66
N ALA A 259 7.46 -26.21 4.34
CA ALA A 259 7.59 -26.05 5.78
C ALA A 259 6.29 -26.34 6.56
N GLY A 260 5.20 -26.71 5.86
CA GLY A 260 3.95 -27.17 6.47
C GLY A 260 2.77 -26.19 6.40
N ALA A 261 2.87 -25.07 5.68
CA ALA A 261 1.69 -24.26 5.36
C ALA A 261 0.83 -24.97 4.31
N GLU A 262 -0.48 -24.88 4.44
CA GLU A 262 -1.41 -25.41 3.44
C GLU A 262 -1.95 -24.26 2.57
N PHE A 263 -1.68 -24.31 1.27
CA PHE A 263 -2.23 -23.37 0.29
C PHE A 263 -3.41 -23.99 -0.45
N PHE A 264 -4.54 -23.28 -0.43
CA PHE A 264 -5.77 -23.66 -1.10
C PHE A 264 -6.00 -22.72 -2.27
N TYR A 265 -5.50 -23.11 -3.45
CA TYR A 265 -5.73 -22.39 -4.70
C TYR A 265 -7.12 -22.67 -5.25
N GLU A 266 -7.63 -21.82 -6.16
CA GLU A 266 -8.99 -21.90 -6.70
C GLU A 266 -10.06 -21.99 -5.59
N THR A 267 -9.74 -21.38 -4.44
CA THR A 267 -10.56 -21.41 -3.23
C THR A 267 -10.79 -19.98 -2.75
N PRO A 268 -11.64 -19.19 -3.46
CA PRO A 268 -12.02 -17.86 -3.00
C PRO A 268 -12.63 -17.95 -1.60
N ALA A 269 -12.15 -17.07 -0.70
CA ALA A 269 -12.85 -16.82 0.56
C ALA A 269 -14.13 -16.06 0.24
N VAL A 270 -15.27 -16.55 0.68
CA VAL A 270 -16.58 -15.97 0.35
C VAL A 270 -17.30 -15.40 1.56
N GLN A 271 -16.94 -15.80 2.77
CA GLN A 271 -17.56 -15.31 4.01
C GLN A 271 -16.61 -15.43 5.20
N LEU A 272 -16.61 -14.45 6.10
CA LEU A 272 -15.98 -14.56 7.41
C LEU A 272 -16.96 -15.21 8.40
N VAL A 273 -16.46 -16.08 9.26
CA VAL A 273 -17.24 -16.70 10.34
C VAL A 273 -17.11 -15.85 11.59
N GLN A 274 -18.24 -15.36 12.11
CA GLN A 274 -18.29 -14.54 13.31
C GLN A 274 -18.97 -15.30 14.46
N ALA A 275 -18.40 -15.24 15.64
CA ALA A 275 -19.00 -15.75 16.87
C ALA A 275 -20.01 -14.75 17.45
N ASP A 276 -20.81 -15.19 18.44
CA ASP A 276 -21.85 -14.38 19.10
C ASP A 276 -21.29 -13.12 19.79
N ASP A 277 -20.04 -13.14 20.21
CA ASP A 277 -19.34 -12.00 20.80
C ASP A 277 -18.79 -10.99 19.77
N GLY A 278 -18.99 -11.25 18.49
CA GLY A 278 -18.52 -10.43 17.38
C GLY A 278 -17.10 -10.76 16.91
N SER A 279 -16.38 -11.67 17.54
CA SER A 279 -15.05 -12.08 17.10
C SER A 279 -15.09 -12.90 15.82
N VAL A 280 -14.10 -12.71 14.93
CA VAL A 280 -13.95 -13.52 13.72
C VAL A 280 -13.17 -14.79 14.07
N THR A 281 -13.80 -15.95 13.87
CA THR A 281 -13.29 -17.26 14.26
C THR A 281 -12.93 -18.16 13.09
N GLY A 282 -13.14 -17.70 11.85
CA GLY A 282 -12.82 -18.49 10.68
C GLY A 282 -13.22 -17.84 9.37
N VAL A 283 -13.09 -18.61 8.31
CA VAL A 283 -13.36 -18.24 6.92
C VAL A 283 -14.06 -19.39 6.21
N ILE A 284 -14.99 -19.08 5.34
CA ILE A 284 -15.58 -20.04 4.43
C ILE A 284 -14.97 -19.83 3.06
N GLY A 285 -14.32 -20.87 2.54
CA GLY A 285 -13.81 -20.95 1.19
C GLY A 285 -14.76 -21.74 0.29
N LYS A 286 -14.89 -21.31 -0.96
CA LYS A 286 -15.71 -22.00 -1.96
C LYS A 286 -14.83 -22.77 -2.92
N THR A 287 -15.14 -24.03 -3.15
CA THR A 287 -14.47 -24.88 -4.13
C THR A 287 -15.48 -25.36 -5.16
N LYS A 288 -15.04 -26.07 -6.19
CA LYS A 288 -15.92 -26.75 -7.14
C LYS A 288 -16.78 -27.85 -6.49
N ASP A 289 -16.31 -28.39 -5.36
CA ASP A 289 -16.94 -29.54 -4.67
C ASP A 289 -17.82 -29.09 -3.47
N GLY A 290 -17.97 -27.78 -3.24
CA GLY A 290 -18.74 -27.20 -2.16
C GLY A 290 -17.95 -26.25 -1.29
N TYR A 291 -18.44 -25.97 -0.10
CA TYR A 291 -17.80 -25.05 0.84
C TYR A 291 -16.89 -25.80 1.82
N ILE A 292 -15.77 -25.20 2.14
CA ILE A 292 -14.88 -25.64 3.21
C ILE A 292 -14.88 -24.55 4.27
N LYS A 293 -15.13 -24.95 5.52
CA LYS A 293 -15.00 -24.06 6.66
C LYS A 293 -13.60 -24.17 7.26
N PHE A 294 -12.88 -23.06 7.31
CA PHE A 294 -11.57 -22.95 7.92
C PHE A 294 -11.71 -22.26 9.28
N ASN A 295 -11.59 -23.02 10.35
CA ASN A 295 -11.59 -22.48 11.70
C ASN A 295 -10.20 -21.93 12.03
N ALA A 296 -10.12 -20.69 12.55
CA ALA A 296 -8.91 -20.02 12.96
C ALA A 296 -8.84 -19.94 14.49
N ALA A 297 -7.96 -20.72 15.09
CA ALA A 297 -7.85 -20.78 16.55
C ALA A 297 -7.29 -19.48 17.16
N LYS A 298 -6.54 -18.71 16.39
CA LYS A 298 -5.90 -17.46 16.87
C LYS A 298 -6.34 -16.24 16.09
N ALA A 299 -6.26 -16.26 14.74
CA ALA A 299 -6.62 -15.10 13.93
C ALA A 299 -6.89 -15.46 12.46
N VAL A 300 -7.67 -14.57 11.80
CA VAL A 300 -7.80 -14.47 10.35
C VAL A 300 -7.04 -13.23 9.90
N ILE A 301 -6.20 -13.37 8.86
CA ILE A 301 -5.47 -12.25 8.22
C ILE A 301 -6.07 -12.02 6.83
N VAL A 302 -6.65 -10.84 6.62
CA VAL A 302 -7.22 -10.46 5.32
C VAL A 302 -6.14 -9.73 4.51
N ALA A 303 -5.65 -10.38 3.44
CA ALA A 303 -4.62 -9.89 2.54
C ALA A 303 -5.08 -9.98 1.06
N ALA A 304 -6.39 -9.76 0.82
CA ALA A 304 -7.05 -9.97 -0.46
C ALA A 304 -6.96 -8.79 -1.45
N GLY A 305 -6.15 -7.78 -1.15
CA GLY A 305 -5.93 -6.63 -2.02
C GLY A 305 -7.00 -5.54 -1.89
N ASP A 306 -7.05 -4.66 -2.89
CA ASP A 306 -7.89 -3.47 -2.90
C ASP A 306 -9.21 -3.63 -3.71
N TYR A 307 -9.82 -2.50 -4.06
CA TYR A 307 -11.11 -2.43 -4.75
C TYR A 307 -11.05 -1.84 -6.17
N GLN A 308 -9.87 -1.77 -6.78
CA GLN A 308 -9.70 -1.06 -8.07
C GLN A 308 -10.58 -1.58 -9.22
N ASN A 309 -11.03 -2.83 -9.16
CA ASN A 309 -11.95 -3.42 -10.14
C ASN A 309 -13.40 -3.54 -9.62
N ASN A 310 -13.71 -2.87 -8.53
CA ASN A 310 -15.07 -2.70 -8.06
C ASN A 310 -15.55 -1.30 -8.45
N GLU A 311 -16.26 -1.20 -9.55
CA GLU A 311 -16.66 0.09 -10.15
C GLU A 311 -17.49 0.95 -9.19
N SER A 312 -18.38 0.35 -8.42
CA SER A 312 -19.22 1.03 -7.44
C SER A 312 -18.37 1.68 -6.34
N LEU A 313 -17.44 0.94 -5.75
CA LEU A 313 -16.53 1.47 -4.73
C LEU A 313 -15.57 2.50 -5.29
N VAL A 314 -15.05 2.31 -6.50
CA VAL A 314 -14.20 3.30 -7.16
C VAL A 314 -14.96 4.59 -7.41
N ALA A 315 -16.19 4.52 -7.94
CA ALA A 315 -17.01 5.70 -8.17
C ALA A 315 -17.33 6.46 -6.88
N ARG A 316 -17.47 5.75 -5.76
CA ARG A 316 -17.79 6.34 -4.46
C ARG A 316 -16.57 6.92 -3.74
N TYR A 317 -15.45 6.22 -3.74
CA TYR A 317 -14.28 6.57 -2.91
C TYR A 317 -13.12 7.17 -3.70
N SER A 318 -13.10 7.01 -5.02
CA SER A 318 -12.03 7.49 -5.91
C SER A 318 -12.60 7.93 -7.27
N PRO A 319 -13.60 8.86 -7.28
CA PRO A 319 -14.34 9.22 -8.50
C PRO A 319 -13.46 9.83 -9.60
N ASP A 320 -12.35 10.44 -9.22
CA ASP A 320 -11.36 11.04 -10.12
C ASP A 320 -10.62 10.02 -11.00
N VAL A 321 -10.55 8.75 -10.58
CA VAL A 321 -9.87 7.70 -11.36
C VAL A 321 -10.82 6.68 -12.02
N VAL A 322 -12.10 6.95 -12.07
CA VAL A 322 -13.10 6.05 -12.69
C VAL A 322 -12.73 5.71 -14.13
N ARG A 323 -12.20 6.66 -14.88
CA ARG A 323 -11.86 6.51 -16.31
C ARG A 323 -10.46 5.95 -16.55
N PHE A 324 -9.62 5.83 -15.51
CA PHE A 324 -8.28 5.27 -15.66
C PHE A 324 -8.32 3.76 -15.86
N GLN A 325 -7.39 3.26 -16.68
CA GLN A 325 -7.25 1.83 -16.91
C GLN A 325 -6.80 1.13 -15.62
N ARG A 326 -7.42 0.00 -15.31
CA ARG A 326 -7.07 -0.84 -14.17
C ARG A 326 -5.94 -1.80 -14.58
N LYS A 327 -4.90 -1.92 -13.74
CA LYS A 327 -3.77 -2.82 -14.03
C LYS A 327 -4.00 -4.25 -13.59
N GLN A 328 -4.71 -4.45 -12.48
CA GLN A 328 -4.94 -5.76 -11.89
C GLN A 328 -6.42 -6.09 -11.96
N SER A 329 -6.76 -7.14 -12.70
CA SER A 329 -8.18 -7.50 -12.95
C SER A 329 -8.85 -8.23 -11.79
N ASN A 330 -8.09 -8.77 -10.85
CA ASN A 330 -8.59 -9.66 -9.79
C ASN A 330 -8.87 -8.97 -8.45
N MET A 331 -8.70 -7.64 -8.35
CA MET A 331 -8.93 -6.86 -7.11
C MET A 331 -10.36 -6.31 -7.08
N THR A 332 -11.28 -7.13 -6.61
CA THR A 332 -12.73 -6.93 -6.63
C THR A 332 -13.33 -6.55 -5.28
N ALA A 333 -12.48 -6.14 -4.31
CA ALA A 333 -12.87 -5.76 -2.96
C ALA A 333 -13.31 -6.91 -2.05
N ASP A 334 -13.05 -8.16 -2.39
CA ASP A 334 -13.62 -9.30 -1.66
C ASP A 334 -13.30 -9.26 -0.15
N GLY A 335 -12.03 -9.01 0.22
CA GLY A 335 -11.63 -8.91 1.62
C GLY A 335 -12.25 -7.71 2.34
N ILE A 336 -12.43 -6.59 1.64
CA ILE A 336 -13.06 -5.37 2.18
C ILE A 336 -14.54 -5.64 2.46
N LEU A 337 -15.26 -6.18 1.48
CA LEU A 337 -16.69 -6.46 1.59
C LEU A 337 -17.00 -7.54 2.64
N MET A 338 -16.18 -8.59 2.71
CA MET A 338 -16.29 -9.57 3.80
C MET A 338 -16.07 -8.95 5.18
N SER A 339 -15.10 -8.04 5.29
CA SER A 339 -14.84 -7.34 6.55
C SER A 339 -16.01 -6.42 6.94
N MET A 340 -16.60 -5.72 5.95
CA MET A 340 -17.78 -4.89 6.17
C MET A 340 -18.99 -5.72 6.59
N ALA A 341 -19.12 -6.94 6.06
CA ALA A 341 -20.21 -7.86 6.44
C ALA A 341 -20.16 -8.27 7.93
N VAL A 342 -18.99 -8.19 8.57
CA VAL A 342 -18.81 -8.45 10.00
C VAL A 342 -18.58 -7.18 10.83
N GLY A 343 -18.94 -6.01 10.30
CA GLY A 343 -18.99 -4.74 11.04
C GLY A 343 -17.80 -3.80 10.86
N ALA A 344 -16.84 -4.10 9.97
CA ALA A 344 -15.81 -3.15 9.59
C ALA A 344 -16.41 -1.98 8.80
N ARG A 345 -15.70 -0.87 8.75
CA ARG A 345 -16.13 0.34 8.03
C ARG A 345 -15.03 0.84 7.10
N MET A 346 -15.42 1.32 5.94
CA MET A 346 -14.51 2.05 5.07
C MET A 346 -14.09 3.38 5.73
N VAL A 347 -12.82 3.74 5.54
CA VAL A 347 -12.34 5.06 5.92
C VAL A 347 -13.09 6.11 5.08
N PRO A 348 -13.73 7.11 5.70
CA PRO A 348 -14.64 8.00 4.97
C PRO A 348 -13.94 9.05 4.11
N VAL A 349 -12.62 9.18 4.23
CA VAL A 349 -11.85 10.26 3.59
C VAL A 349 -11.00 9.73 2.46
N ASN A 350 -10.71 10.60 1.53
CA ASN A 350 -9.89 10.47 0.34
C ASN A 350 -8.94 9.28 0.35
N HIS A 351 -9.27 8.28 -0.41
CA HIS A 351 -8.45 7.11 -0.57
C HIS A 351 -7.22 7.45 -1.40
N ALA A 352 -6.05 7.02 -0.97
CA ALA A 352 -4.82 7.21 -1.71
C ALA A 352 -4.84 6.35 -2.98
N LYS A 353 -4.39 6.93 -4.08
CA LYS A 353 -4.28 6.25 -5.37
C LYS A 353 -2.82 6.08 -5.71
N THR A 354 -2.45 4.89 -6.13
CA THR A 354 -1.17 4.66 -6.76
C THR A 354 -1.38 4.80 -8.26
N MET A 355 -1.03 5.98 -8.78
CA MET A 355 -1.03 6.25 -10.22
C MET A 355 0.34 5.84 -10.76
N HIS A 356 0.43 4.61 -11.23
CA HIS A 356 1.64 4.02 -11.77
C HIS A 356 1.59 4.05 -13.29
N ASP A 357 2.72 4.39 -13.92
CA ASP A 357 2.81 4.44 -15.38
C ASP A 357 1.64 5.21 -15.99
N MET A 358 1.37 6.39 -15.44
CA MET A 358 0.48 7.30 -16.12
C MET A 358 1.04 7.52 -17.52
N ASP A 359 0.20 7.48 -18.54
CA ASP A 359 0.54 7.89 -19.89
C ASP A 359 0.86 9.39 -19.97
N ALA A 360 1.42 9.93 -18.90
CA ALA A 360 1.89 11.31 -18.74
C ALA A 360 3.36 11.46 -19.12
N GLY A 361 3.93 10.43 -19.72
CA GLY A 361 5.33 10.41 -20.10
C GLY A 361 6.24 9.80 -19.01
N PRO A 362 7.55 9.91 -19.18
CA PRO A 362 8.52 9.34 -18.25
C PRO A 362 8.31 9.86 -16.83
N MET A 363 8.34 8.99 -15.82
CA MET A 363 8.14 9.37 -14.42
C MET A 363 9.04 10.52 -13.96
N ALA A 364 10.23 10.66 -14.53
CA ALA A 364 11.11 11.78 -14.25
C ALA A 364 10.52 13.16 -14.60
N LEU A 365 9.54 13.21 -15.50
CA LEU A 365 8.86 14.46 -15.88
C LEU A 365 7.58 14.70 -15.07
N THR A 366 7.00 13.67 -14.49
CA THR A 366 5.74 13.79 -13.75
C THR A 366 5.90 14.57 -12.45
N SER A 367 7.08 14.57 -11.86
CA SER A 367 7.40 15.33 -10.63
C SER A 367 7.81 16.79 -10.89
N LEU A 368 7.94 17.22 -12.14
CA LEU A 368 8.34 18.60 -12.46
C LEU A 368 7.12 19.51 -12.60
N PRO A 369 7.20 20.79 -12.17
CA PRO A 369 6.08 21.72 -12.15
C PRO A 369 5.80 22.32 -13.54
N PHE A 370 5.51 21.47 -14.51
CA PHE A 370 5.10 21.91 -15.85
C PHE A 370 3.64 22.30 -15.86
N MET A 371 3.32 23.36 -16.62
CA MET A 371 1.94 23.83 -16.76
C MET A 371 1.01 22.71 -17.22
N ALA A 372 -0.05 22.46 -16.48
CA ALA A 372 -1.05 21.46 -16.77
C ALA A 372 -2.32 22.11 -17.32
N LEU A 373 -2.74 21.70 -18.51
CA LEU A 373 -3.97 22.15 -19.18
C LEU A 373 -4.95 20.98 -19.30
N ASN A 374 -6.23 21.26 -19.10
CA ASN A 374 -7.30 20.32 -19.41
C ASN A 374 -7.58 20.26 -20.93
N ASP A 375 -8.54 19.49 -21.35
CA ASP A 375 -8.98 19.35 -22.76
C ASP A 375 -9.68 20.61 -23.31
N LEU A 376 -10.07 21.55 -22.44
CA LEU A 376 -10.56 22.87 -22.81
C LEU A 376 -9.43 23.89 -23.02
N GLY A 377 -8.16 23.50 -22.76
CA GLY A 377 -7.02 24.38 -22.80
C GLY A 377 -6.89 25.28 -21.57
N GLU A 378 -7.59 24.99 -20.50
CA GLU A 378 -7.59 25.77 -19.26
C GLU A 378 -6.62 25.18 -18.22
N ARG A 379 -5.93 26.03 -17.51
CA ARG A 379 -5.10 25.65 -16.37
C ARG A 379 -6.01 25.35 -15.18
N PHE A 380 -5.96 24.14 -14.63
CA PHE A 380 -6.89 23.66 -13.61
C PHE A 380 -6.24 23.34 -12.27
N MET A 381 -4.90 23.33 -12.19
CA MET A 381 -4.18 22.97 -10.98
C MET A 381 -3.01 23.89 -10.67
N ASN A 382 -2.53 23.85 -9.45
CA ASN A 382 -1.21 24.32 -9.09
C ASN A 382 -0.19 23.19 -9.30
N GLU A 383 0.72 23.33 -10.24
CA GLU A 383 1.66 22.29 -10.62
C GLU A 383 2.81 22.10 -9.62
N ASP A 384 2.94 22.99 -8.64
CA ASP A 384 3.92 22.89 -7.56
C ASP A 384 3.42 22.07 -6.36
N ILE A 385 2.34 21.33 -6.52
CA ILE A 385 1.88 20.38 -5.52
C ILE A 385 2.57 19.01 -5.73
N PRO A 386 2.79 18.25 -4.65
CA PRO A 386 3.28 16.88 -4.76
C PRO A 386 2.36 16.03 -5.65
N MET A 387 2.97 15.16 -6.45
CA MET A 387 2.23 14.25 -7.35
C MET A 387 1.18 13.42 -6.61
N GLU A 388 1.46 13.05 -5.38
CA GLU A 388 0.56 12.31 -4.49
C GLU A 388 -0.75 13.06 -4.16
N SER A 389 -0.78 14.35 -4.44
CA SER A 389 -1.96 15.22 -4.23
C SER A 389 -2.66 15.63 -5.52
N TRP A 390 -2.23 15.16 -6.68
CA TRP A 390 -2.82 15.52 -7.98
C TRP A 390 -4.26 15.06 -8.11
N ASP A 391 -4.63 13.97 -7.46
CA ASP A 391 -6.00 13.48 -7.40
C ASP A 391 -7.00 14.56 -6.96
N LEU A 392 -6.60 15.41 -6.03
CA LEU A 392 -7.43 16.54 -5.59
C LEU A 392 -7.68 17.53 -6.72
N SER A 393 -6.64 17.83 -7.50
CA SER A 393 -6.76 18.75 -8.63
C SER A 393 -7.59 18.16 -9.77
N LEU A 394 -7.46 16.85 -10.03
CA LEU A 394 -8.28 16.15 -11.01
C LEU A 394 -9.77 16.17 -10.63
N GLN A 395 -10.11 16.11 -9.35
CA GLN A 395 -11.50 16.24 -8.87
C GLN A 395 -12.10 17.62 -9.18
N TRP A 396 -11.27 18.65 -9.27
CA TRP A 396 -11.73 20.01 -9.60
C TRP A 396 -11.87 20.26 -11.10
N ASN A 397 -11.34 19.36 -11.94
CA ASN A 397 -11.42 19.44 -13.40
C ASN A 397 -12.75 18.92 -13.97
N LYS A 398 -13.84 19.09 -13.23
CA LYS A 398 -15.15 18.51 -13.50
C LYS A 398 -15.84 19.05 -14.75
N ASP A 399 -15.45 20.24 -15.21
CA ASP A 399 -16.06 20.88 -16.39
C ASP A 399 -15.38 20.42 -17.70
N ALA A 400 -14.26 19.69 -17.62
CA ALA A 400 -13.60 19.06 -18.75
C ALA A 400 -14.43 17.88 -19.30
N GLU A 401 -14.33 17.61 -20.59
CA GLU A 401 -14.97 16.44 -21.22
C GLU A 401 -14.42 15.13 -20.65
N ASP A 402 -13.12 15.12 -20.37
CA ASP A 402 -12.42 14.03 -19.69
C ASP A 402 -11.65 14.54 -18.46
N PRO A 403 -12.27 14.57 -17.28
CA PRO A 403 -11.63 15.11 -16.06
C PRO A 403 -10.31 14.46 -15.65
N GLY A 404 -10.08 13.21 -16.07
CA GLY A 404 -8.84 12.50 -15.81
C GLY A 404 -7.73 12.77 -16.82
N ARG A 405 -8.04 13.48 -17.91
CA ARG A 405 -7.09 13.78 -18.99
C ARG A 405 -6.56 15.18 -18.87
N PHE A 406 -5.26 15.35 -19.04
CA PHE A 406 -4.61 16.65 -19.08
C PHE A 406 -3.34 16.63 -19.94
N PHE A 407 -2.91 17.79 -20.38
CA PHE A 407 -1.72 18.00 -21.20
C PHE A 407 -0.69 18.78 -20.38
N ARG A 408 0.57 18.40 -20.49
CA ARG A 408 1.67 19.12 -19.86
C ARG A 408 2.47 19.90 -20.90
N ILE A 409 2.64 21.19 -20.65
CA ILE A 409 3.35 22.09 -21.57
C ILE A 409 4.71 22.43 -20.94
N PHE A 410 5.77 22.19 -21.68
CA PHE A 410 7.14 22.50 -21.29
C PHE A 410 7.96 22.99 -22.48
N ASP A 411 9.02 23.73 -22.21
CA ASP A 411 9.93 24.26 -23.24
C ASP A 411 11.09 23.28 -23.53
N ASN A 412 11.82 23.54 -24.62
CA ASN A 412 12.94 22.70 -25.02
C ASN A 412 14.14 22.72 -24.04
N ASN A 413 14.15 23.66 -23.10
CA ASN A 413 15.25 23.82 -22.15
C ASN A 413 14.98 23.11 -20.82
N PHE A 414 13.89 22.32 -20.75
CA PHE A 414 13.50 21.65 -19.50
C PHE A 414 14.60 20.75 -18.92
N MET A 415 15.40 20.11 -19.78
CA MET A 415 16.50 19.25 -19.32
C MET A 415 17.59 20.04 -18.62
N GLU A 416 17.98 21.19 -19.19
CA GLU A 416 18.99 22.04 -18.59
C GLU A 416 18.47 22.71 -17.30
N LYS A 417 17.23 23.20 -17.34
CA LYS A 417 16.63 23.96 -16.24
C LYS A 417 16.32 23.10 -15.00
N TYR A 418 15.91 21.86 -15.20
CA TYR A 418 15.46 20.99 -14.12
C TYR A 418 16.37 19.77 -13.89
N GLY A 419 17.48 19.65 -14.63
CA GLY A 419 18.38 18.50 -14.52
C GLY A 419 17.75 17.18 -14.93
N ALA A 420 16.70 17.21 -15.73
CA ALA A 420 16.02 16.00 -16.18
C ALA A 420 16.92 15.16 -17.11
N THR A 421 16.96 13.85 -16.87
CA THR A 421 17.79 12.91 -17.64
C THR A 421 17.04 12.23 -18.79
N VAL A 422 15.88 12.77 -19.17
CA VAL A 422 15.02 12.19 -20.21
C VAL A 422 15.34 12.86 -21.54
N THR A 423 15.67 12.07 -22.56
CA THR A 423 15.91 12.56 -23.91
C THR A 423 14.61 12.75 -24.69
N ILE A 424 14.63 13.62 -25.73
CA ILE A 424 13.48 13.79 -26.63
C ILE A 424 13.10 12.44 -27.29
N GLU A 425 14.07 11.64 -27.68
CA GLU A 425 13.86 10.29 -28.24
C GLU A 425 13.11 9.37 -27.25
N GLN A 426 13.40 9.48 -25.94
CA GLN A 426 12.66 8.74 -24.92
C GLN A 426 11.23 9.25 -24.76
N LEU A 427 10.99 10.54 -24.95
CA LEU A 427 9.65 11.12 -24.96
C LEU A 427 8.86 10.67 -26.19
N GLU A 428 9.47 10.70 -27.39
CA GLU A 428 8.84 10.28 -28.64
C GLU A 428 8.44 8.80 -28.64
N ASN A 429 9.15 7.95 -27.92
CA ASN A 429 8.81 6.55 -27.73
C ASN A 429 7.68 6.27 -26.71
N TYR A 430 7.19 7.30 -26.04
CA TYR A 430 6.08 7.23 -25.07
C TYR A 430 4.76 7.76 -25.64
N ILE A 431 4.80 8.48 -26.75
CA ILE A 431 3.64 9.00 -27.47
C ILE A 431 3.24 8.02 -28.57
#